data_6eb8a0900e59929906b78b2f5385d1e5
#
_entry.id   6eb8a0900e59929906b78b2f5385d1e5
#
_cell.length_a   1.000
_cell.length_b   1.000
_cell.length_c   1.000
_cell.angle_alpha   90.00
_cell.angle_beta   90.00
_cell.angle_gamma   90.00
#
_symmetry.space_group_name_H-M   'P 1'
#
loop_
_entity.id
_entity.type
_entity.pdbx_description
1 polymer ?
#
loop_
_entity_poly.entity_id
_entity_poly.type
_entity_poly.pdbx_seq_one_letter_code
_entity_poly.pdbx_strand_id
1 'polypeptide(L)'
;ITSMQGIKKTDSKGKPYYKGSVSYTLKIVDPSNGTLKGTQAFSHEGLTGSIGDTPEEAIIKTLDYAKISVDDFVNENFKIQGTIVQVESTKKDKAQTVYVDLGTKRGIQKGQKFTVYIEMDIAGELSLKEIGRLNVKEVLSGARSLCSVSKGGEEIMRATKEERKLIIISRKDTFLSL
;
A
#
# COMPACT_ATOMS: atom_id res chain seq x y z
N ILE A 1 -2.71 0.70 21.91
CA ILE A 1 -3.80 1.69 22.00
C ILE A 1 -3.53 2.56 23.20
N THR A 2 -3.60 3.88 23.02
CA THR A 2 -3.34 4.87 24.08
C THR A 2 -4.65 5.34 24.70
N SER A 3 -5.68 5.53 23.89
CA SER A 3 -7.05 5.85 24.37
C SER A 3 -8.11 5.37 23.38
N MET A 4 -9.30 5.11 23.92
CA MET A 4 -10.47 4.70 23.13
C MET A 4 -11.73 5.14 23.89
N GLN A 5 -12.52 6.04 23.30
CA GLN A 5 -13.65 6.67 23.99
C GLN A 5 -14.80 6.96 23.03
N GLY A 6 -16.03 6.82 23.52
CA GLY A 6 -17.24 7.36 22.89
C GLY A 6 -17.66 8.65 23.60
N ILE A 7 -17.44 9.80 22.96
CA ILE A 7 -17.67 11.12 23.52
C ILE A 7 -19.11 11.54 23.24
N LYS A 8 -19.92 11.74 24.30
CA LYS A 8 -21.29 12.21 24.17
C LYS A 8 -21.34 13.66 23.64
N LYS A 9 -22.17 13.88 22.66
CA LYS A 9 -22.48 15.19 22.05
C LYS A 9 -24.00 15.34 21.93
N THR A 10 -24.43 16.56 21.64
CA THR A 10 -25.85 16.89 21.43
C THR A 10 -25.97 17.65 20.12
N ASP A 11 -26.93 17.27 19.27
CA ASP A 11 -27.20 17.97 18.02
C ASP A 11 -27.97 19.29 18.25
N SER A 12 -28.21 20.04 17.16
CA SER A 12 -28.94 21.31 17.20
C SER A 12 -30.41 21.19 17.63
N LYS A 13 -30.96 19.96 17.66
CA LYS A 13 -32.33 19.64 18.07
C LYS A 13 -32.41 19.08 19.50
N GLY A 14 -31.27 19.02 20.20
CA GLY A 14 -31.18 18.48 21.57
C GLY A 14 -31.07 16.95 21.63
N LYS A 15 -30.94 16.23 20.50
CA LYS A 15 -30.80 14.77 20.48
C LYS A 15 -29.35 14.39 20.82
N PRO A 16 -29.13 13.50 21.79
CA PRO A 16 -27.79 13.02 22.09
C PRO A 16 -27.27 12.07 21.00
N TYR A 17 -25.98 12.11 20.73
CA TYR A 17 -25.22 11.18 19.89
C TYR A 17 -23.81 11.03 20.45
N TYR A 18 -23.06 10.06 19.94
CA TYR A 18 -21.67 9.84 20.36
C TYR A 18 -20.72 9.97 19.19
N LYS A 19 -19.55 10.57 19.45
CA LYS A 19 -18.41 10.59 18.55
C LYS A 19 -17.34 9.68 19.08
N GLY A 20 -16.83 8.79 18.24
CA GLY A 20 -15.71 7.92 18.59
C GLY A 20 -14.38 8.70 18.57
N SER A 21 -13.51 8.38 19.51
CA SER A 21 -12.12 8.85 19.55
C SER A 21 -11.23 7.65 19.84
N VAL A 22 -10.23 7.43 18.98
CA VAL A 22 -9.24 6.34 19.12
C VAL A 22 -7.87 6.92 18.87
N SER A 23 -6.94 6.73 19.83
CA SER A 23 -5.54 7.09 19.70
C SER A 23 -4.66 5.88 19.95
N TYR A 24 -3.61 5.71 19.14
CA TYR A 24 -2.66 4.62 19.25
C TYR A 24 -1.30 5.00 18.67
N THR A 25 -0.29 4.21 19.02
CA THR A 25 1.06 4.36 18.48
C THR A 25 1.50 3.04 17.85
N LEU A 26 1.98 3.09 16.62
CA LEU A 26 2.64 1.98 15.95
C LEU A 26 4.15 2.13 16.08
N LYS A 27 4.82 0.99 16.31
CA LYS A 27 6.27 0.92 16.45
C LYS A 27 6.82 -0.16 15.51
N ILE A 28 7.91 0.16 14.82
CA ILE A 28 8.68 -0.80 14.03
C ILE A 28 9.88 -1.21 14.88
N VAL A 29 9.97 -2.49 15.20
CA VAL A 29 11.05 -3.05 16.01
C VAL A 29 11.80 -4.09 15.19
N ASP A 30 13.12 -4.05 15.20
CA ASP A 30 13.97 -5.09 14.63
C ASP A 30 13.89 -6.34 15.52
N PRO A 31 13.37 -7.47 15.02
CA PRO A 31 13.17 -8.66 15.84
C PRO A 31 14.48 -9.33 16.27
N SER A 32 15.60 -9.03 15.61
CA SER A 32 16.89 -9.64 15.90
C SER A 32 17.57 -9.08 17.15
N ASN A 33 17.31 -7.81 17.48
CA ASN A 33 18.00 -7.09 18.56
C ASN A 33 17.10 -6.17 19.38
N GLY A 34 15.79 -6.10 19.07
CA GLY A 34 14.83 -5.25 19.77
C GLY A 34 14.95 -3.75 19.49
N THR A 35 15.80 -3.34 18.53
CA THR A 35 16.02 -1.93 18.23
C THR A 35 14.77 -1.29 17.61
N LEU A 36 14.36 -0.13 18.11
CA LEU A 36 13.29 0.68 17.55
C LEU A 36 13.75 1.32 16.23
N LYS A 37 13.11 0.97 15.10
CA LYS A 37 13.40 1.50 13.76
C LYS A 37 12.52 2.68 13.39
N GLY A 38 11.31 2.75 13.98
CA GLY A 38 10.36 3.83 13.72
C GLY A 38 9.21 3.83 14.71
N THR A 39 8.59 4.99 14.84
CA THR A 39 7.41 5.20 15.69
C THR A 39 6.51 6.23 15.03
N GLN A 40 5.19 5.98 15.02
CA GLN A 40 4.20 6.92 14.54
C GLN A 40 2.95 6.86 15.42
N ALA A 41 2.52 8.03 15.89
CA ALA A 41 1.29 8.18 16.66
C ALA A 41 0.13 8.57 15.72
N PHE A 42 -1.04 8.03 15.99
CA PHE A 42 -2.28 8.28 15.26
C PHE A 42 -3.37 8.70 16.24
N SER A 43 -4.23 9.60 15.78
CA SER A 43 -5.44 10.00 16.50
C SER A 43 -6.57 10.18 15.49
N HIS A 44 -7.70 9.51 15.76
CA HIS A 44 -8.93 9.59 14.99
C HIS A 44 -10.03 10.08 15.92
N GLU A 45 -10.41 11.34 15.78
CA GLU A 45 -11.45 11.96 16.59
C GLU A 45 -12.42 12.75 15.72
N GLY A 46 -13.70 12.57 15.99
CA GLY A 46 -14.75 13.45 15.46
C GLY A 46 -14.97 13.41 13.95
N LEU A 47 -14.46 12.38 13.25
CA LEU A 47 -14.72 12.17 11.83
C LEU A 47 -16.22 12.00 11.59
N THR A 48 -16.74 12.50 10.47
CA THR A 48 -18.18 12.44 10.14
C THR A 48 -18.72 10.99 10.16
N GLY A 49 -17.89 10.01 9.77
CA GLY A 49 -18.23 8.59 9.77
C GLY A 49 -18.12 7.88 11.13
N SER A 50 -17.61 8.55 12.19
CA SER A 50 -17.40 7.97 13.52
C SER A 50 -18.52 8.33 14.52
N ILE A 51 -19.74 8.61 14.04
CA ILE A 51 -20.89 8.96 14.83
C ILE A 51 -21.74 7.71 15.07
N GLY A 52 -22.20 7.50 16.31
CA GLY A 52 -23.10 6.41 16.70
C GLY A 52 -24.16 6.87 17.68
N ASP A 53 -25.21 6.06 17.83
CA ASP A 53 -26.26 6.27 18.84
C ASP A 53 -25.79 5.76 20.23
N THR A 54 -24.75 4.94 20.28
CA THR A 54 -24.08 4.49 21.52
C THR A 54 -22.57 4.76 21.47
N PRO A 55 -21.91 4.80 22.66
CA PRO A 55 -20.45 4.95 22.73
C PRO A 55 -19.71 3.86 21.97
N GLU A 56 -20.16 2.60 22.10
CA GLU A 56 -19.57 1.41 21.48
C GLU A 56 -19.66 1.48 19.96
N GLU A 57 -20.83 1.83 19.43
CA GLU A 57 -21.04 2.00 17.98
C GLU A 57 -20.12 3.07 17.40
N ALA A 58 -19.99 4.22 18.06
CA ALA A 58 -19.12 5.29 17.65
C ALA A 58 -17.64 4.86 17.66
N ILE A 59 -17.21 4.09 18.66
CA ILE A 59 -15.86 3.53 18.75
C ILE A 59 -15.62 2.55 17.60
N ILE A 60 -16.53 1.60 17.33
CA ILE A 60 -16.40 0.61 16.25
C ILE A 60 -16.21 1.31 14.90
N LYS A 61 -17.05 2.29 14.59
CA LYS A 61 -16.93 3.08 13.37
C LYS A 61 -15.58 3.82 13.26
N THR A 62 -15.04 4.29 14.39
CA THR A 62 -13.73 4.96 14.41
C THR A 62 -12.59 3.97 14.17
N LEU A 63 -12.72 2.71 14.61
CA LEU A 63 -11.73 1.66 14.35
C LEU A 63 -11.59 1.32 12.87
N ASP A 64 -12.62 1.50 12.05
CA ASP A 64 -12.52 1.33 10.59
C ASP A 64 -11.53 2.34 9.97
N TYR A 65 -11.51 3.58 10.46
CA TYR A 65 -10.50 4.56 10.06
C TYR A 65 -9.11 4.22 10.59
N ALA A 66 -9.02 3.70 11.82
CA ALA A 66 -7.76 3.23 12.38
C ALA A 66 -7.14 2.11 11.52
N LYS A 67 -7.97 1.18 11.02
CA LYS A 67 -7.54 0.12 10.11
C LYS A 67 -6.88 0.69 8.84
N ILE A 68 -7.48 1.69 8.21
CA ILE A 68 -6.91 2.36 7.02
C ILE A 68 -5.52 2.91 7.34
N SER A 69 -5.36 3.60 8.47
CA SER A 69 -4.07 4.18 8.88
C SER A 69 -3.01 3.13 9.21
N VAL A 70 -3.42 1.97 9.76
CA VAL A 70 -2.51 0.83 9.98
C VAL A 70 -2.04 0.25 8.65
N ASP A 71 -2.96 0.02 7.71
CA ASP A 71 -2.64 -0.48 6.38
C ASP A 71 -1.69 0.49 5.63
N ASP A 72 -1.94 1.79 5.74
CA ASP A 72 -1.07 2.82 5.19
C ASP A 72 0.33 2.78 5.78
N PHE A 73 0.44 2.74 7.11
CA PHE A 73 1.70 2.65 7.82
C PHE A 73 2.50 1.40 7.40
N VAL A 74 1.84 0.23 7.30
CA VAL A 74 2.48 -1.01 6.84
C VAL A 74 2.96 -0.86 5.40
N ASN A 75 2.12 -0.35 4.50
CA ASN A 75 2.48 -0.17 3.09
C ASN A 75 3.61 0.85 2.86
N GLU A 76 3.74 1.84 3.72
CA GLU A 76 4.82 2.84 3.65
C GLU A 76 6.16 2.29 4.17
N ASN A 77 6.12 1.51 5.24
CA ASN A 77 7.33 1.06 5.94
C ASN A 77 7.82 -0.32 5.50
N PHE A 78 6.94 -1.17 4.94
CA PHE A 78 7.26 -2.54 4.53
C PHE A 78 7.04 -2.73 3.03
N LYS A 79 7.88 -2.09 2.21
CA LYS A 79 7.82 -2.21 0.76
C LYS A 79 8.18 -3.63 0.31
N ILE A 80 7.28 -4.25 -0.46
CA ILE A 80 7.57 -5.53 -1.12
C ILE A 80 8.31 -5.22 -2.42
N GLN A 81 9.48 -5.83 -2.57
CA GLN A 81 10.32 -5.70 -3.76
C GLN A 81 10.45 -7.04 -4.46
N GLY A 82 10.43 -7.00 -5.79
CA GLY A 82 10.67 -8.13 -6.68
C GLY A 82 11.16 -7.66 -8.05
N THR A 83 11.07 -8.55 -9.05
CA THR A 83 11.52 -8.26 -10.42
C THR A 83 10.49 -8.72 -11.45
N ILE A 84 10.50 -8.09 -12.64
CA ILE A 84 9.84 -8.63 -13.82
C ILE A 84 10.72 -9.77 -14.35
N VAL A 85 10.11 -10.96 -14.51
CA VAL A 85 10.82 -12.14 -14.98
C VAL A 85 10.72 -12.27 -16.49
N GLN A 86 9.55 -11.94 -17.04
CA GLN A 86 9.26 -12.11 -18.46
C GLN A 86 8.09 -11.25 -18.88
N VAL A 87 8.13 -10.72 -20.10
CA VAL A 87 6.96 -10.15 -20.78
C VAL A 87 6.14 -11.29 -21.35
N GLU A 88 4.88 -11.39 -20.94
CA GLU A 88 3.96 -12.45 -21.39
C GLU A 88 3.24 -12.08 -22.68
N SER A 89 2.74 -10.85 -22.75
CA SER A 89 2.04 -10.39 -23.94
C SER A 89 2.40 -8.96 -24.31
N THR A 90 2.33 -8.67 -25.61
CA THR A 90 2.64 -7.35 -26.17
C THR A 90 1.52 -6.92 -27.13
N LYS A 91 1.37 -5.60 -27.29
CA LYS A 91 0.50 -4.98 -28.30
C LYS A 91 1.18 -3.73 -28.84
N LYS A 92 1.41 -3.65 -30.15
CA LYS A 92 2.10 -2.52 -30.80
C LYS A 92 3.42 -2.16 -30.11
N ASP A 93 4.29 -3.17 -29.91
CA ASP A 93 5.58 -3.07 -29.24
C ASP A 93 5.56 -2.56 -27.78
N LYS A 94 4.41 -2.60 -27.13
CA LYS A 94 4.24 -2.27 -25.72
C LYS A 94 3.95 -3.53 -24.90
N ALA A 95 4.64 -3.71 -23.79
CA ALA A 95 4.29 -4.75 -22.83
C ALA A 95 2.86 -4.53 -22.29
N GLN A 96 2.03 -5.58 -22.32
CA GLN A 96 0.65 -5.56 -21.80
C GLN A 96 0.52 -6.35 -20.52
N THR A 97 1.14 -7.53 -20.48
CA THR A 97 1.21 -8.36 -19.28
C THR A 97 2.62 -8.86 -19.05
N VAL A 98 2.98 -9.02 -17.79
CA VAL A 98 4.31 -9.48 -17.37
C VAL A 98 4.19 -10.49 -16.23
N TYR A 99 5.11 -11.44 -16.15
CA TYR A 99 5.33 -12.27 -14.98
C TYR A 99 6.30 -11.61 -14.02
N VAL A 100 6.00 -11.69 -12.73
CA VAL A 100 6.84 -11.20 -11.65
C VAL A 100 7.20 -12.32 -10.68
N ASP A 101 8.35 -12.23 -10.00
CA ASP A 101 8.88 -13.22 -9.05
C ASP A 101 8.27 -13.09 -7.65
N LEU A 102 7.05 -12.61 -7.56
CA LEU A 102 6.30 -12.42 -6.33
C LEU A 102 5.00 -13.22 -6.39
N GLY A 103 4.63 -13.86 -5.27
CA GLY A 103 3.43 -14.68 -5.16
C GLY A 103 2.89 -14.74 -3.72
N THR A 104 2.06 -15.76 -3.41
CA THR A 104 1.40 -15.87 -2.10
C THR A 104 2.38 -15.98 -0.93
N LYS A 105 3.59 -16.54 -1.11
CA LYS A 105 4.64 -16.59 -0.07
C LYS A 105 5.10 -15.20 0.39
N ARG A 106 4.92 -14.18 -0.42
CA ARG A 106 5.23 -12.78 -0.10
C ARG A 106 3.96 -11.97 0.21
N GLY A 107 2.81 -12.63 0.42
CA GLY A 107 1.55 -11.97 0.73
C GLY A 107 0.91 -11.22 -0.44
N ILE A 108 1.32 -11.54 -1.69
CA ILE A 108 0.76 -10.87 -2.88
C ILE A 108 -0.69 -11.26 -3.06
N GLN A 109 -1.51 -10.26 -3.38
CA GLN A 109 -2.94 -10.42 -3.65
C GLN A 109 -3.32 -9.79 -4.99
N LYS A 110 -4.41 -10.28 -5.58
CA LYS A 110 -5.01 -9.69 -6.79
C LYS A 110 -5.38 -8.23 -6.54
N GLY A 111 -5.09 -7.36 -7.50
CA GLY A 111 -5.34 -5.92 -7.42
C GLY A 111 -4.18 -5.12 -6.81
N GLN A 112 -3.22 -5.75 -6.17
CA GLN A 112 -2.05 -5.07 -5.62
C GLN A 112 -1.26 -4.36 -6.71
N LYS A 113 -0.73 -3.18 -6.42
CA LYS A 113 -0.05 -2.30 -7.38
C LYS A 113 1.44 -2.20 -7.11
N PHE A 114 2.20 -2.10 -8.20
CA PHE A 114 3.65 -1.92 -8.19
C PHE A 114 4.08 -0.80 -9.10
N THR A 115 5.17 -0.13 -8.74
CA THR A 115 5.94 0.75 -9.62
C THR A 115 7.13 -0.02 -10.16
N VAL A 116 7.42 0.14 -11.46
CA VAL A 116 8.56 -0.48 -12.14
C VAL A 116 9.69 0.51 -12.22
N TYR A 117 10.87 0.07 -11.84
CA TYR A 117 12.11 0.86 -11.87
C TYR A 117 13.20 0.17 -12.66
N ILE A 118 14.10 0.97 -13.18
CA ILE A 118 15.43 0.56 -13.67
C ILE A 118 16.50 1.23 -12.83
N GLU A 119 17.60 0.54 -12.62
CA GLU A 119 18.81 1.12 -12.03
C GLU A 119 19.50 2.02 -13.06
N MET A 120 19.94 3.19 -12.62
CA MET A 120 20.75 4.14 -13.36
C MET A 120 21.92 4.57 -12.51
N ASP A 121 23.09 4.65 -13.12
CA ASP A 121 24.26 5.30 -12.52
C ASP A 121 24.17 6.81 -12.82
N ILE A 122 24.14 7.63 -11.79
CA ILE A 122 24.19 9.08 -11.89
C ILE A 122 25.42 9.56 -11.12
N ALA A 123 26.47 9.87 -11.85
CA ALA A 123 27.75 10.37 -11.29
C ALA A 123 28.38 9.42 -10.25
N GLY A 124 28.26 8.08 -10.46
CA GLY A 124 28.80 7.04 -9.57
C GLY A 124 27.85 6.61 -8.46
N GLU A 125 26.64 7.15 -8.39
CA GLU A 125 25.60 6.73 -7.46
C GLU A 125 24.46 5.98 -8.17
N LEU A 126 24.12 4.79 -7.63
CA LEU A 126 22.98 4.02 -8.14
C LEU A 126 21.66 4.67 -7.72
N SER A 127 20.85 5.02 -8.70
CA SER A 127 19.53 5.61 -8.53
C SER A 127 18.46 4.78 -9.22
N LEU A 128 17.23 4.81 -8.70
CA LEU A 128 16.08 4.14 -9.30
C LEU A 128 15.25 5.14 -10.12
N LYS A 129 15.06 4.84 -11.41
CA LYS A 129 14.18 5.61 -12.30
C LYS A 129 12.86 4.87 -12.51
N GLU A 130 11.75 5.50 -12.17
CA GLU A 130 10.40 4.98 -12.51
C GLU A 130 10.22 4.95 -14.02
N ILE A 131 9.83 3.79 -14.56
CA ILE A 131 9.54 3.59 -15.98
C ILE A 131 8.14 3.03 -16.25
N GLY A 132 7.43 2.54 -15.22
CA GLY A 132 6.13 1.95 -15.43
C GLY A 132 5.38 1.60 -14.16
N ARG A 133 4.18 1.05 -14.35
CA ARG A 133 3.29 0.63 -13.26
C ARG A 133 2.56 -0.64 -13.62
N LEU A 134 2.38 -1.51 -12.62
CA LEU A 134 1.73 -2.80 -12.75
C LEU A 134 0.56 -2.94 -11.77
N ASN A 135 -0.43 -3.75 -12.17
CA ASN A 135 -1.49 -4.24 -11.27
C ASN A 135 -1.48 -5.77 -11.31
N VAL A 136 -1.50 -6.43 -10.17
CA VAL A 136 -1.61 -7.90 -10.08
C VAL A 136 -2.97 -8.34 -10.62
N LYS A 137 -2.96 -9.06 -11.73
CA LYS A 137 -4.15 -9.63 -12.38
C LYS A 137 -4.51 -10.97 -11.77
N GLU A 138 -3.48 -11.80 -11.50
CA GLU A 138 -3.64 -13.13 -10.97
C GLU A 138 -2.39 -13.55 -10.20
N VAL A 139 -2.56 -14.26 -9.09
CA VAL A 139 -1.47 -14.86 -8.32
C VAL A 139 -1.42 -16.35 -8.72
N LEU A 140 -0.36 -16.77 -9.42
CA LEU A 140 -0.26 -18.08 -10.03
C LEU A 140 0.31 -19.13 -9.07
N SER A 141 1.19 -18.72 -8.16
CA SER A 141 1.85 -19.64 -7.23
C SER A 141 2.40 -18.93 -5.99
N GLY A 142 3.09 -19.66 -5.12
CA GLY A 142 3.81 -19.09 -3.99
C GLY A 142 4.88 -18.07 -4.36
N ALA A 143 5.43 -18.14 -5.58
CA ALA A 143 6.55 -17.30 -6.02
C ALA A 143 6.29 -16.53 -7.33
N ARG A 144 5.09 -16.61 -7.91
CA ARG A 144 4.83 -16.05 -9.24
C ARG A 144 3.46 -15.41 -9.33
N SER A 145 3.38 -14.24 -10.00
CA SER A 145 2.12 -13.59 -10.35
C SER A 145 2.16 -13.06 -11.77
N LEU A 146 0.97 -12.97 -12.38
CA LEU A 146 0.73 -12.29 -13.64
C LEU A 146 0.22 -10.89 -13.36
N CYS A 147 0.88 -9.88 -13.92
CA CYS A 147 0.52 -8.48 -13.76
C CYS A 147 0.12 -7.86 -15.10
N SER A 148 -0.88 -6.99 -15.11
CA SER A 148 -1.15 -6.09 -16.22
C SER A 148 -0.31 -4.83 -16.11
N VAL A 149 0.20 -4.35 -17.26
CA VAL A 149 0.94 -3.08 -17.34
C VAL A 149 -0.07 -1.96 -17.48
N SER A 150 -0.15 -1.06 -16.49
CA SER A 150 -1.06 0.09 -16.50
C SER A 150 -0.41 1.37 -17.02
N LYS A 151 0.94 1.46 -17.00
CA LYS A 151 1.73 2.58 -17.52
C LYS A 151 3.12 2.10 -17.92
N GLY A 152 3.73 2.74 -18.93
CA GLY A 152 5.14 2.52 -19.28
C GLY A 152 5.42 1.25 -20.08
N GLY A 153 4.44 0.72 -20.84
CA GLY A 153 4.61 -0.52 -21.58
C GLY A 153 5.72 -0.47 -22.65
N GLU A 154 5.96 0.69 -23.27
CA GLU A 154 7.06 0.90 -24.22
C GLU A 154 8.43 0.84 -23.52
N GLU A 155 8.55 1.56 -22.42
CA GLU A 155 9.78 1.64 -21.62
C GLU A 155 10.14 0.27 -21.02
N ILE A 156 9.14 -0.47 -20.52
CA ILE A 156 9.32 -1.83 -20.01
C ILE A 156 9.81 -2.74 -21.14
N MET A 157 9.18 -2.67 -22.32
CA MET A 157 9.58 -3.49 -23.46
C MET A 157 11.00 -3.16 -23.95
N ARG A 158 11.36 -1.87 -24.02
CA ARG A 158 12.70 -1.43 -24.38
C ARG A 158 13.74 -1.93 -23.37
N ALA A 159 13.49 -1.73 -22.06
CA ALA A 159 14.39 -2.18 -21.02
C ALA A 159 14.55 -3.72 -21.01
N THR A 160 13.49 -4.47 -21.34
CA THR A 160 13.56 -5.92 -21.50
C THR A 160 14.45 -6.33 -22.69
N LYS A 161 14.32 -5.65 -23.83
CA LYS A 161 15.18 -5.88 -25.01
C LYS A 161 16.66 -5.53 -24.76
N GLU A 162 16.91 -4.55 -23.89
CA GLU A 162 18.24 -4.15 -23.43
C GLU A 162 18.78 -5.04 -22.29
N GLU A 163 18.07 -6.10 -21.93
CA GLU A 163 18.40 -7.04 -20.82
C GLU A 163 18.62 -6.33 -19.47
N ARG A 164 17.99 -5.19 -19.28
CA ARG A 164 18.09 -4.44 -18.02
C ARG A 164 17.25 -5.10 -16.92
N LYS A 165 17.78 -5.12 -15.71
CA LYS A 165 17.04 -5.57 -14.55
C LYS A 165 15.87 -4.63 -14.26
N LEU A 166 14.66 -5.16 -14.27
CA LEU A 166 13.42 -4.46 -13.99
C LEU A 166 12.98 -4.74 -12.56
N ILE A 167 13.17 -3.77 -11.68
CA ILE A 167 12.81 -3.86 -10.26
C ILE A 167 11.38 -3.37 -10.10
N ILE A 168 10.59 -4.09 -9.30
CA ILE A 168 9.23 -3.68 -8.92
C ILE A 168 9.16 -3.46 -7.42
N ILE A 169 8.49 -2.38 -7.01
CA ILE A 169 8.30 -2.02 -5.60
C ILE A 169 6.82 -1.76 -5.37
N SER A 170 6.25 -2.36 -4.31
CA SER A 170 4.86 -2.16 -3.94
C SER A 170 4.55 -0.68 -3.71
N ARG A 171 3.38 -0.25 -4.16
CA ARG A 171 2.89 1.11 -3.94
C ARG A 171 1.50 1.08 -3.32
N LYS A 172 1.21 2.12 -2.55
CA LYS A 172 -0.12 2.39 -2.00
C LYS A 172 -1.11 2.66 -3.13
N ASP A 173 -2.35 2.22 -2.98
CA ASP A 173 -3.45 2.72 -3.75
C ASP A 173 -3.74 4.16 -3.35
N THR A 174 -3.50 5.09 -4.24
CA THR A 174 -4.02 6.44 -4.06
C THR A 174 -5.50 6.38 -4.36
N PHE A 175 -6.34 6.15 -3.36
CA PHE A 175 -7.73 6.52 -3.48
C PHE A 175 -7.75 8.04 -3.58
N LEU A 176 -8.05 8.55 -4.77
CA LEU A 176 -8.54 9.92 -4.88
C LEU A 176 -9.81 9.96 -4.05
N SER A 177 -9.72 10.61 -2.90
CA SER A 177 -10.90 11.04 -2.15
C SER A 177 -11.72 11.90 -3.11
N LEU A 178 -12.87 11.39 -3.53
CA LEU A 178 -13.94 12.18 -4.13
C LEU A 178 -14.59 13.02 -3.05
#